data_c5a57566e9b3ce7c8649bb6c9a7773d4
#
_entry.id   c5a57566e9b3ce7c8649bb6c9a7773d4
#
_cell.length_a   1.000
_cell.length_b   1.000
_cell.length_c   1.000
_cell.angle_alpha   90.00
_cell.angle_beta   90.00
_cell.angle_gamma   90.00
#
_symmetry.space_group_name_H-M   'P 1'
#
loop_
_entity.id
_entity.type
_entity.pdbx_description
1 polymer ?
#
loop_
_entity_poly.entity_id
_entity_poly.type
_entity_poly.pdbx_seq_one_letter_code
_entity_poly.pdbx_strand_id
1 'polypeptide(L)'
;NTRNDMERNAGRPFLVWGYVTLLTTLLVWGTVVQTGEPRWNLLWLLIPLLGGTLTYFTRGKRTEGRVHTFVDRVLGSVWLVAGLTASFLSLVALFTPIRLPILFVILLTMGMGTAATGLILRFRPAACCGAAAILLAPGMLIVHNDWQPALFAAGFLAMMIVPGHILN
;
A
#
# COMPACT_ATOMS: atom_id res chain seq x y z
N ASN A 1 -25.96 9.93 5.74
CA ASN A 1 -25.86 9.45 4.35
C ASN A 1 -24.86 8.30 4.30
N THR A 2 -25.36 7.07 4.21
CA THR A 2 -24.58 5.82 4.30
C THR A 2 -23.39 5.77 3.33
N ARG A 3 -23.52 6.41 2.17
CA ARG A 3 -22.45 6.49 1.16
C ARG A 3 -21.27 7.36 1.63
N ASN A 4 -21.55 8.54 2.16
CA ASN A 4 -20.50 9.45 2.67
C ASN A 4 -19.75 8.83 3.86
N ASP A 5 -20.46 8.08 4.72
CA ASP A 5 -19.85 7.40 5.86
C ASP A 5 -18.95 6.22 5.40
N MET A 6 -19.33 5.54 4.32
CA MET A 6 -18.49 4.48 3.71
C MET A 6 -17.23 5.06 3.05
N GLU A 7 -17.37 6.17 2.33
CA GLU A 7 -16.25 6.86 1.67
C GLU A 7 -15.25 7.39 2.72
N ARG A 8 -15.69 8.09 3.75
CA ARG A 8 -14.84 8.57 4.86
C ARG A 8 -14.15 7.44 5.62
N ASN A 9 -14.80 6.31 5.79
CA ASN A 9 -14.21 5.16 6.47
C ASN A 9 -13.16 4.43 5.63
N ALA A 10 -13.25 4.48 4.31
CA ALA A 10 -12.26 3.92 3.40
C ALA A 10 -10.99 4.79 3.31
N GLY A 11 -11.09 6.11 3.49
CA GLY A 11 -9.95 7.03 3.39
C GLY A 11 -8.87 6.78 4.45
N ARG A 12 -9.25 6.50 5.70
CA ARG A 12 -8.29 6.28 6.79
C ARG A 12 -7.32 5.11 6.59
N PRO A 13 -7.76 3.90 6.18
CA PRO A 13 -6.83 2.83 5.85
C PRO A 13 -5.85 3.22 4.75
N PHE A 14 -6.30 3.92 3.72
CA PHE A 14 -5.44 4.42 2.65
C PHE A 14 -4.35 5.34 3.19
N LEU A 15 -4.71 6.28 4.08
CA LEU A 15 -3.75 7.20 4.69
C LEU A 15 -2.74 6.46 5.58
N VAL A 16 -3.22 5.56 6.46
CA VAL A 16 -2.34 4.78 7.36
C VAL A 16 -1.31 3.99 6.55
N TRP A 17 -1.76 3.19 5.60
CA TRP A 17 -0.87 2.37 4.79
C TRP A 17 0.01 3.20 3.86
N GLY A 18 -0.52 4.28 3.29
CA GLY A 18 0.22 5.21 2.46
C GLY A 18 1.36 5.89 3.20
N TYR A 19 1.10 6.46 4.37
CA TYR A 19 2.12 7.13 5.19
C TYR A 19 3.14 6.15 5.77
N VAL A 20 2.72 5.00 6.27
CA VAL A 20 3.65 3.96 6.77
C VAL A 20 4.59 3.52 5.66
N THR A 21 4.07 3.25 4.46
CA THR A 21 4.90 2.84 3.32
C THR A 21 5.82 3.97 2.88
N LEU A 22 5.33 5.20 2.77
CA LEU A 22 6.14 6.36 2.38
C LEU A 22 7.30 6.59 3.35
N LEU A 23 7.01 6.65 4.64
CA LEU A 23 8.04 6.87 5.68
C LEU A 23 9.06 5.73 5.72
N THR A 24 8.61 4.48 5.64
CA THR A 24 9.52 3.32 5.59
C THR A 24 10.38 3.35 4.34
N THR A 25 9.82 3.69 3.18
CA THR A 25 10.58 3.81 1.93
C THR A 25 11.68 4.86 2.03
N LEU A 26 11.36 6.04 2.55
CA LEU A 26 12.33 7.12 2.75
C LEU A 26 13.43 6.71 3.75
N LEU A 27 13.08 6.00 4.80
CA LEU A 27 14.02 5.51 5.80
C LEU A 27 14.95 4.44 5.20
N VAL A 28 14.42 3.46 4.46
CA VAL A 28 15.23 2.45 3.77
C VAL A 28 16.14 3.10 2.74
N TRP A 29 15.59 4.00 1.92
CA TRP A 29 16.37 4.70 0.91
C TRP A 29 17.52 5.49 1.52
N GLY A 30 17.25 6.29 2.56
CA GLY A 30 18.27 7.06 3.24
C GLY A 30 19.36 6.18 3.88
N THR A 31 18.98 5.09 4.57
CA THR A 31 19.94 4.20 5.22
C THR A 31 20.76 3.39 4.23
N VAL A 32 20.16 2.85 3.18
CA VAL A 32 20.86 2.06 2.16
C VAL A 32 21.82 2.93 1.34
N VAL A 33 21.41 4.13 0.95
CA VAL A 33 22.28 5.06 0.22
C VAL A 33 23.47 5.53 1.05
N GLN A 34 23.25 5.78 2.36
CA GLN A 34 24.33 6.24 3.24
C GLN A 34 25.31 5.14 3.65
N THR A 35 24.80 3.92 3.89
CA THR A 35 25.61 2.82 4.45
C THR A 35 26.08 1.81 3.40
N GLY A 36 25.40 1.71 2.27
CA GLY A 36 25.64 0.71 1.23
C GLY A 36 25.32 -0.73 1.66
N GLU A 37 24.74 -0.92 2.86
CA GLU A 37 24.51 -2.24 3.43
C GLU A 37 23.12 -2.80 3.13
N PRO A 38 23.03 -3.99 2.49
CA PRO A 38 21.76 -4.61 2.11
C PRO A 38 20.91 -5.06 3.31
N ARG A 39 21.49 -5.20 4.50
CA ARG A 39 20.75 -5.58 5.72
C ARG A 39 19.64 -4.58 6.10
N TRP A 40 19.78 -3.32 5.72
CA TRP A 40 18.74 -2.31 5.93
C TRP A 40 17.43 -2.57 5.18
N ASN A 41 17.46 -3.47 4.18
CA ASN A 41 16.22 -3.92 3.54
C ASN A 41 15.27 -4.69 4.49
N LEU A 42 15.76 -5.17 5.65
CA LEU A 42 14.87 -5.71 6.68
C LEU A 42 13.85 -4.70 7.21
N LEU A 43 14.14 -3.41 7.09
CA LEU A 43 13.20 -2.34 7.49
C LEU A 43 11.89 -2.37 6.68
N TRP A 44 11.86 -3.00 5.51
CA TRP A 44 10.61 -3.21 4.76
C TRP A 44 9.57 -4.00 5.55
N LEU A 45 9.98 -4.83 6.52
CA LEU A 45 9.08 -5.55 7.41
C LEU A 45 8.30 -4.63 8.36
N LEU A 46 8.73 -3.38 8.53
CA LEU A 46 7.98 -2.38 9.32
C LEU A 46 6.64 -2.05 8.68
N ILE A 47 6.50 -2.16 7.36
CA ILE A 47 5.24 -1.84 6.66
C ILE A 47 4.10 -2.74 7.13
N PRO A 48 4.17 -4.08 7.02
CA PRO A 48 3.10 -4.96 7.50
C PRO A 48 2.95 -4.90 9.02
N LEU A 49 4.05 -4.73 9.78
CA LEU A 49 4.02 -4.62 11.22
C LEU A 49 3.28 -3.36 11.69
N LEU A 50 3.72 -2.19 11.26
CA LEU A 50 3.12 -0.90 11.65
C LEU A 50 1.74 -0.71 11.01
N GLY A 51 1.60 -1.00 9.72
CA GLY A 51 0.32 -0.89 9.03
C GLY A 51 -0.74 -1.83 9.62
N GLY A 52 -0.36 -3.07 9.95
CA GLY A 52 -1.23 -4.05 10.59
C GLY A 52 -1.64 -3.65 11.99
N THR A 53 -0.69 -3.27 12.85
CA THR A 53 -0.95 -2.84 14.25
C THR A 53 -1.81 -1.57 14.29
N LEU A 54 -1.48 -0.55 13.49
CA LEU A 54 -2.28 0.68 13.43
C LEU A 54 -3.70 0.40 12.92
N THR A 55 -3.84 -0.47 11.91
CA THR A 55 -5.16 -0.85 11.41
C THR A 55 -5.96 -1.60 12.46
N TYR A 56 -5.33 -2.50 13.23
CA TYR A 56 -5.97 -3.23 14.32
C TYR A 56 -6.47 -2.28 15.42
N PHE A 57 -5.62 -1.37 15.89
CA PHE A 57 -5.99 -0.40 16.94
C PHE A 57 -7.05 0.61 16.48
N THR A 58 -7.03 1.02 15.21
CA THR A 58 -8.04 1.93 14.68
C THR A 58 -9.38 1.24 14.44
N ARG A 59 -9.39 -0.07 14.14
CA ARG A 59 -10.62 -0.87 14.06
C ARG A 59 -11.26 -1.11 15.43
N GLY A 60 -10.48 -1.46 16.45
CA GLY A 60 -10.98 -1.83 17.78
C GLY A 60 -11.83 -0.75 18.48
N LYS A 61 -11.57 0.53 18.21
CA LYS A 61 -12.33 1.65 18.77
C LYS A 61 -13.67 1.93 18.06
N ARG A 62 -13.98 1.26 16.96
CA ARG A 62 -15.13 1.56 16.09
C ARG A 62 -16.15 0.43 15.93
N THR A 63 -15.90 -0.74 16.52
CA THR A 63 -16.69 -1.95 16.22
C THR A 63 -17.97 -2.05 17.07
N GLU A 64 -18.11 -1.26 18.12
CA GLU A 64 -19.34 -1.25 18.93
C GLU A 64 -20.48 -0.60 18.14
N GLY A 65 -21.40 -1.43 17.64
CA GLY A 65 -22.66 -1.00 17.01
C GLY A 65 -22.65 -0.86 15.48
N ARG A 66 -21.58 -1.21 14.79
CA ARG A 66 -21.54 -1.09 13.32
C ARG A 66 -21.95 -2.39 12.61
N VAL A 67 -22.96 -2.31 11.77
CA VAL A 67 -23.33 -3.40 10.85
C VAL A 67 -22.25 -3.50 9.75
N HIS A 68 -21.56 -4.64 9.69
CA HIS A 68 -20.62 -4.95 8.59
C HIS A 68 -21.41 -5.14 7.30
N THR A 69 -21.22 -4.25 6.35
CA THR A 69 -21.85 -4.36 5.03
C THR A 69 -21.15 -5.42 4.18
N PHE A 70 -21.85 -5.94 3.18
CA PHE A 70 -21.24 -6.83 2.17
C PHE A 70 -20.01 -6.18 1.51
N VAL A 71 -20.07 -4.88 1.24
CA VAL A 71 -18.99 -4.09 0.65
C VAL A 71 -17.76 -4.05 1.57
N ASP A 72 -17.94 -3.86 2.88
CA ASP A 72 -16.83 -3.90 3.86
C ASP A 72 -16.12 -5.27 3.84
N ARG A 73 -16.88 -6.35 3.70
CA ARG A 73 -16.32 -7.70 3.60
C ARG A 73 -15.52 -7.92 2.33
N VAL A 74 -16.08 -7.50 1.19
CA VAL A 74 -15.41 -7.60 -0.12
C VAL A 74 -14.12 -6.82 -0.13
N LEU A 75 -14.15 -5.55 0.33
CA LEU A 75 -12.95 -4.72 0.43
C LEU A 75 -11.90 -5.34 1.36
N GLY A 76 -12.34 -5.84 2.52
CA GLY A 76 -11.45 -6.53 3.45
C GLY A 76 -10.77 -7.75 2.82
N SER A 77 -11.50 -8.53 2.01
CA SER A 77 -10.95 -9.69 1.30
C SER A 77 -9.93 -9.28 0.23
N VAL A 78 -10.22 -8.24 -0.56
CA VAL A 78 -9.28 -7.71 -1.57
C VAL A 78 -7.96 -7.30 -0.91
N TRP A 79 -8.02 -6.51 0.18
CA TRP A 79 -6.84 -6.05 0.88
C TRP A 79 -6.10 -7.16 1.64
N LEU A 80 -6.82 -8.16 2.15
CA LEU A 80 -6.20 -9.33 2.77
C LEU A 80 -5.40 -10.12 1.75
N VAL A 81 -5.98 -10.43 0.59
CA VAL A 81 -5.28 -11.17 -0.48
C VAL A 81 -4.09 -10.37 -0.99
N ALA A 82 -4.25 -9.08 -1.29
CA ALA A 82 -3.16 -8.22 -1.75
C ALA A 82 -2.03 -8.14 -0.70
N GLY A 83 -2.38 -7.95 0.57
CA GLY A 83 -1.41 -7.88 1.66
C GLY A 83 -0.66 -9.20 1.90
N LEU A 84 -1.36 -10.33 1.90
CA LEU A 84 -0.73 -11.65 2.03
C LEU A 84 0.20 -11.94 0.84
N THR A 85 -0.23 -11.65 -0.38
CA THR A 85 0.59 -11.84 -1.59
C THR A 85 1.85 -10.99 -1.53
N ALA A 86 1.72 -9.70 -1.23
CA ALA A 86 2.85 -8.80 -1.11
C ALA A 86 3.81 -9.22 0.01
N SER A 87 3.28 -9.62 1.17
CA SER A 87 4.11 -10.08 2.30
C SER A 87 4.83 -11.38 1.97
N PHE A 88 4.16 -12.35 1.37
CA PHE A 88 4.75 -13.62 0.96
C PHE A 88 5.89 -13.43 -0.05
N LEU A 89 5.65 -12.63 -1.09
CA LEU A 89 6.67 -12.34 -2.11
C LEU A 89 7.83 -11.54 -1.53
N SER A 90 7.59 -10.64 -0.57
CA SER A 90 8.65 -9.94 0.15
C SER A 90 9.52 -10.87 0.97
N LEU A 91 8.92 -11.85 1.65
CA LEU A 91 9.65 -12.88 2.39
C LEU A 91 10.46 -13.77 1.44
N VAL A 92 9.88 -14.19 0.33
CA VAL A 92 10.61 -14.96 -0.70
C VAL A 92 11.80 -14.15 -1.22
N ALA A 93 11.62 -12.88 -1.55
CA ALA A 93 12.71 -12.02 -2.01
C ALA A 93 13.83 -11.83 -0.96
N LEU A 94 13.46 -11.84 0.33
CA LEU A 94 14.41 -11.63 1.43
C LEU A 94 15.22 -12.89 1.74
N PHE A 95 14.57 -14.07 1.72
CA PHE A 95 15.17 -15.32 2.17
C PHE A 95 15.67 -16.23 1.02
N THR A 96 15.46 -15.84 -0.24
CA THR A 96 15.93 -16.60 -1.39
C THR A 96 16.93 -15.80 -2.21
N PRO A 97 17.89 -16.45 -2.90
CA PRO A 97 18.83 -15.77 -3.79
C PRO A 97 18.18 -15.26 -5.09
N ILE A 98 16.86 -15.43 -5.23
CA ILE A 98 16.12 -15.04 -6.41
C ILE A 98 15.99 -13.51 -6.43
N ARG A 99 16.50 -12.88 -7.47
CA ARG A 99 16.38 -11.42 -7.67
C ARG A 99 14.97 -11.06 -8.17
N LEU A 100 14.01 -11.05 -7.27
CA LEU A 100 12.66 -10.57 -7.60
C LEU A 100 12.65 -9.04 -7.65
N PRO A 101 12.02 -8.43 -8.67
CA PRO A 101 11.83 -6.98 -8.74
C PRO A 101 10.70 -6.58 -7.77
N ILE A 102 10.99 -6.64 -6.45
CA ILE A 102 9.99 -6.56 -5.40
C ILE A 102 9.20 -5.24 -5.41
N LEU A 103 9.86 -4.12 -5.73
CA LEU A 103 9.21 -2.82 -5.79
C LEU A 103 8.17 -2.77 -6.91
N PHE A 104 8.47 -3.39 -8.07
CA PHE A 104 7.50 -3.58 -9.15
C PHE A 104 6.28 -4.39 -8.68
N VAL A 105 6.52 -5.54 -8.05
CA VAL A 105 5.45 -6.45 -7.61
C VAL A 105 4.57 -5.79 -6.57
N ILE A 106 5.16 -5.08 -5.59
CA ILE A 106 4.41 -4.39 -4.54
C ILE A 106 3.59 -3.25 -5.16
N LEU A 107 4.18 -2.42 -6.00
CA LEU A 107 3.46 -1.31 -6.63
C LEU A 107 2.31 -1.80 -7.49
N LEU A 108 2.53 -2.87 -8.27
CA LEU A 108 1.49 -3.51 -9.08
C LEU A 108 0.35 -4.05 -8.21
N THR A 109 0.67 -4.85 -7.20
CA THR A 109 -0.33 -5.50 -6.32
C THR A 109 -1.14 -4.46 -5.56
N MET A 110 -0.51 -3.44 -5.01
CA MET A 110 -1.19 -2.37 -4.29
C MET A 110 -1.98 -1.46 -5.23
N GLY A 111 -1.49 -1.22 -6.44
CA GLY A 111 -2.23 -0.52 -7.49
C GLY A 111 -3.51 -1.26 -7.88
N MET A 112 -3.44 -2.58 -8.03
CA MET A 112 -4.63 -3.42 -8.26
C MET A 112 -5.63 -3.34 -7.10
N GLY A 113 -5.17 -3.42 -5.86
CA GLY A 113 -6.02 -3.26 -4.68
C GLY A 113 -6.71 -1.90 -4.62
N THR A 114 -5.98 -0.83 -4.93
CA THR A 114 -6.51 0.54 -4.97
C THR A 114 -7.52 0.72 -6.10
N ALA A 115 -7.21 0.23 -7.30
CA ALA A 115 -8.12 0.29 -8.44
C ALA A 115 -9.41 -0.50 -8.16
N ALA A 116 -9.30 -1.72 -7.64
CA ALA A 116 -10.45 -2.54 -7.25
C ALA A 116 -11.32 -1.82 -6.20
N THR A 117 -10.69 -1.23 -5.18
CA THR A 117 -11.41 -0.43 -4.17
C THR A 117 -12.16 0.74 -4.80
N GLY A 118 -11.51 1.48 -5.70
CA GLY A 118 -12.14 2.59 -6.42
C GLY A 118 -13.33 2.17 -7.26
N LEU A 119 -13.24 1.02 -7.93
CA LEU A 119 -14.33 0.45 -8.73
C LEU A 119 -15.49 -0.03 -7.85
N ILE A 120 -15.21 -0.74 -6.76
CA ILE A 120 -16.23 -1.25 -5.82
C ILE A 120 -16.98 -0.09 -5.16
N LEU A 121 -16.28 0.95 -4.71
CA LEU A 121 -16.88 2.13 -4.10
C LEU A 121 -17.45 3.12 -5.13
N ARG A 122 -17.27 2.87 -6.43
CA ARG A 122 -17.59 3.82 -7.53
C ARG A 122 -16.92 5.19 -7.30
N PHE A 123 -15.73 5.19 -6.72
CA PHE A 123 -14.93 6.37 -6.45
C PHE A 123 -13.84 6.53 -7.52
N ARG A 124 -14.13 7.36 -8.51
CA ARG A 124 -13.28 7.58 -9.70
C ARG A 124 -11.82 7.95 -9.37
N PRO A 125 -11.53 8.87 -8.40
CA PRO A 125 -10.14 9.22 -8.11
C PRO A 125 -9.29 8.02 -7.68
N ALA A 126 -9.78 7.14 -6.80
CA ALA A 126 -9.04 5.94 -6.40
C ALA A 126 -8.87 4.95 -7.55
N ALA A 127 -9.90 4.77 -8.40
CA ALA A 127 -9.79 3.91 -9.57
C ALA A 127 -8.73 4.42 -10.56
N CYS A 128 -8.71 5.73 -10.84
CA CYS A 128 -7.72 6.36 -11.72
C CYS A 128 -6.31 6.30 -11.13
N CYS A 129 -6.14 6.59 -9.83
CA CYS A 129 -4.84 6.53 -9.17
C CYS A 129 -4.29 5.10 -9.13
N GLY A 130 -5.16 4.10 -8.85
CA GLY A 130 -4.77 2.69 -8.90
C GLY A 130 -4.38 2.24 -10.31
N ALA A 131 -5.14 2.63 -11.33
CA ALA A 131 -4.80 2.34 -12.73
C ALA A 131 -3.47 3.01 -13.13
N ALA A 132 -3.24 4.25 -12.74
CA ALA A 132 -1.98 4.94 -12.97
C ALA A 132 -0.80 4.21 -12.32
N ALA A 133 -0.96 3.72 -11.07
CA ALA A 133 0.07 2.93 -10.40
C ALA A 133 0.37 1.61 -11.14
N ILE A 134 -0.64 0.92 -11.65
CA ILE A 134 -0.48 -0.29 -12.47
C ILE A 134 0.33 0.01 -13.73
N LEU A 135 0.02 1.13 -14.41
CA LEU A 135 0.73 1.55 -15.62
C LEU A 135 2.17 2.02 -15.35
N LEU A 136 2.42 2.59 -14.17
CA LEU A 136 3.75 3.04 -13.76
C LEU A 136 4.63 1.91 -13.20
N ALA A 137 4.02 0.82 -12.72
CA ALA A 137 4.75 -0.30 -12.14
C ALA A 137 5.85 -0.86 -13.05
N PRO A 138 5.65 -1.07 -14.37
CA PRO A 138 6.73 -1.51 -15.27
C PRO A 138 7.92 -0.57 -15.32
N GLY A 139 7.73 0.72 -15.01
CA GLY A 139 8.84 1.68 -14.88
C GLY A 139 9.86 1.27 -13.84
N MET A 140 9.44 0.53 -12.79
CA MET A 140 10.34 -0.04 -11.79
C MET A 140 11.32 -1.09 -12.36
N LEU A 141 10.97 -1.70 -13.49
CA LEU A 141 11.84 -2.66 -14.18
C LEU A 141 12.89 -1.97 -15.06
N ILE A 142 12.64 -0.72 -15.44
CA ILE A 142 13.51 0.06 -16.32
C ILE A 142 14.50 0.88 -15.51
N VAL A 143 14.04 1.45 -14.38
CA VAL A 143 14.85 2.28 -13.48
C VAL A 143 15.63 1.37 -12.52
N HIS A 144 16.94 1.23 -12.75
CA HIS A 144 17.85 0.35 -11.97
C HIS A 144 18.86 1.15 -11.15
N ASN A 145 18.54 2.35 -10.72
CA ASN A 145 19.44 3.22 -9.98
C ASN A 145 18.90 3.57 -8.58
N ASP A 146 19.65 4.39 -7.85
CA ASP A 146 19.32 4.85 -6.50
C ASP A 146 18.00 5.64 -6.42
N TRP A 147 17.43 6.03 -7.55
CA TRP A 147 16.15 6.73 -7.65
C TRP A 147 14.92 5.79 -7.66
N GLN A 148 15.14 4.48 -7.79
CA GLN A 148 14.04 3.50 -7.81
C GLN A 148 13.15 3.59 -6.54
N PRO A 149 13.69 3.69 -5.30
CA PRO A 149 12.87 3.88 -4.11
C PRO A 149 12.13 5.22 -4.09
N ALA A 150 12.72 6.29 -4.63
CA ALA A 150 12.05 7.58 -4.74
C ALA A 150 10.85 7.54 -5.68
N LEU A 151 10.99 6.87 -6.82
CA LEU A 151 9.89 6.65 -7.76
C LEU A 151 8.78 5.80 -7.13
N PHE A 152 9.16 4.77 -6.35
CA PHE A 152 8.22 3.96 -5.60
C PHE A 152 7.45 4.80 -4.56
N ALA A 153 8.15 5.64 -3.79
CA ALA A 153 7.54 6.55 -2.82
C ALA A 153 6.56 7.53 -3.49
N ALA A 154 6.93 8.10 -4.63
CA ALA A 154 6.05 8.97 -5.42
C ALA A 154 4.80 8.23 -5.91
N GLY A 155 4.94 6.97 -6.36
CA GLY A 155 3.84 6.11 -6.75
C GLY A 155 2.86 5.86 -5.59
N PHE A 156 3.37 5.55 -4.40
CA PHE A 156 2.54 5.36 -3.20
C PHE A 156 1.86 6.63 -2.73
N LEU A 157 2.54 7.77 -2.81
CA LEU A 157 1.94 9.07 -2.51
C LEU A 157 0.74 9.34 -3.42
N ALA A 158 0.92 9.19 -4.72
CA ALA A 158 -0.14 9.41 -5.70
C ALA A 158 -1.29 8.40 -5.56
N MET A 159 -0.97 7.12 -5.30
CA MET A 159 -1.93 6.02 -5.28
C MET A 159 -2.77 5.95 -4.00
N MET A 160 -2.17 6.23 -2.83
CA MET A 160 -2.82 6.04 -1.54
C MET A 160 -3.07 7.33 -0.78
N ILE A 161 -2.09 8.24 -0.73
CA ILE A 161 -2.21 9.45 0.07
C ILE A 161 -3.18 10.44 -0.58
N VAL A 162 -3.07 10.65 -1.88
CA VAL A 162 -3.98 11.56 -2.60
C VAL A 162 -5.44 11.11 -2.50
N PRO A 163 -5.84 9.88 -2.90
CA PRO A 163 -7.23 9.46 -2.77
C PRO A 163 -7.65 9.33 -1.30
N GLY A 164 -6.75 8.98 -0.39
CA GLY A 164 -7.02 8.92 1.03
C GLY A 164 -7.42 10.28 1.63
N HIS A 165 -6.77 11.37 1.22
CA HIS A 165 -7.15 12.73 1.62
C HIS A 165 -8.45 13.20 0.97
N ILE A 166 -8.73 12.80 -0.27
CA ILE A 166 -10.00 13.14 -0.93
C ILE A 166 -11.18 12.42 -0.27
N LEU A 167 -10.95 11.21 0.25
CA LEU A 167 -11.99 10.40 0.93
C LEU A 167 -12.20 10.79 2.41
N ASN A 168 -11.28 11.50 3.04
CA ASN A 168 -11.34 11.83 4.47
C ASN A 168 -11.87 13.24 4.71
#